data_eec7128fe1160db13218a41c4bdeb46a
#
_entry.id   eec7128fe1160db13218a41c4bdeb46a
#
_cell.length_a   1.000
_cell.length_b   1.000
_cell.length_c   1.000
_cell.angle_alpha   90.00
_cell.angle_beta   90.00
_cell.angle_gamma   90.00
#
_symmetry.space_group_name_H-M   'P 1'
#
loop_
_entity.id
_entity.type
_entity.pdbx_description
1 polymer ?
#
loop_
_entity_poly.entity_id
_entity_poly.type
_entity_poly.pdbx_seq_one_letter_code
_entity_poly.pdbx_strand_id
1 'polypeptide(L)'
;MKHALLKTKSRLIMSLMIVIMGVVYTSCDDTETTDSTKFTIFYSGMTDIGPSMSGRISSPTYKGNTPSDFAITKVTLKGEAYSGDCFTIDPNDGFISINSTKDMQVGLYKLSISCISGGNYYEFKDIVEINFLRPSPMEFQWNPTNSKSNIMILLMKQVK
;
A
#
# COMPACT_ATOMS: atom_id res chain seq x y z
N MET A 1 34.11 20.85 58.98
CA MET A 1 33.13 19.77 58.80
C MET A 1 32.01 20.07 57.78
N LYS A 2 31.65 21.30 57.45
CA LYS A 2 30.56 21.61 56.48
C LYS A 2 30.87 21.29 55.03
N HIS A 3 32.14 21.34 54.60
CA HIS A 3 32.50 21.04 53.18
C HIS A 3 32.49 19.55 52.81
N ALA A 4 32.63 18.65 53.76
CA ALA A 4 32.57 17.22 53.48
C ALA A 4 31.14 16.75 53.24
N LEU A 5 30.16 17.30 53.96
CA LEU A 5 28.74 16.99 53.81
C LEU A 5 28.16 17.43 52.44
N LEU A 6 28.64 18.60 51.91
CA LEU A 6 28.19 19.06 50.60
C LEU A 6 28.69 18.19 49.46
N LYS A 7 29.94 17.69 49.53
CA LYS A 7 30.49 16.81 48.50
C LYS A 7 29.78 15.45 48.46
N THR A 8 29.36 14.94 49.61
CA THR A 8 28.65 13.65 49.70
C THR A 8 27.23 13.75 49.14
N LYS A 9 26.52 14.86 49.42
CA LYS A 9 25.17 15.10 48.85
C LYS A 9 25.20 15.28 47.35
N SER A 10 26.19 15.98 46.79
CA SER A 10 26.36 16.15 45.34
C SER A 10 26.65 14.84 44.63
N ARG A 11 27.47 13.96 45.21
CA ARG A 11 27.75 12.63 44.64
C ARG A 11 26.53 11.69 44.66
N LEU A 12 25.71 11.77 45.71
CA LEU A 12 24.47 11.03 45.82
C LEU A 12 23.42 11.45 44.78
N ILE A 13 23.28 12.76 44.56
CA ILE A 13 22.36 13.35 43.56
C ILE A 13 22.82 12.93 42.14
N MET A 14 24.11 12.99 41.86
CA MET A 14 24.68 12.65 40.58
C MET A 14 24.53 11.14 40.28
N SER A 15 24.70 10.29 41.28
CA SER A 15 24.46 8.83 41.16
C SER A 15 22.98 8.52 40.92
N LEU A 16 22.08 9.21 41.59
CA LEU A 16 20.63 9.04 41.42
C LEU A 16 20.18 9.49 40.02
N MET A 17 20.75 10.59 39.48
CA MET A 17 20.46 11.03 38.10
C MET A 17 20.89 10.01 37.04
N ILE A 18 22.05 9.38 37.25
CA ILE A 18 22.54 8.32 36.32
C ILE A 18 21.63 7.10 36.32
N VAL A 19 21.10 6.71 37.49
CA VAL A 19 20.16 5.58 37.59
C VAL A 19 18.84 5.90 36.93
N ILE A 20 18.33 7.12 37.08
CA ILE A 20 17.07 7.56 36.45
C ILE A 20 17.24 7.64 34.93
N MET A 21 18.36 8.13 34.41
CA MET A 21 18.64 8.13 32.97
C MET A 21 18.79 6.71 32.40
N GLY A 22 19.35 5.76 33.16
CA GLY A 22 19.50 4.37 32.73
C GLY A 22 18.15 3.65 32.52
N VAL A 23 17.13 4.00 33.28
CA VAL A 23 15.81 3.36 33.21
C VAL A 23 15.00 3.83 31.99
N VAL A 24 15.27 5.04 31.48
CA VAL A 24 14.54 5.60 30.34
C VAL A 24 14.96 4.99 28.99
N TYR A 25 16.16 4.41 28.91
CA TYR A 25 16.68 3.80 27.67
C TYR A 25 16.38 2.32 27.50
N THR A 26 15.76 1.63 28.47
CA THR A 26 15.43 0.22 28.36
C THR A 26 13.99 -0.07 28.00
N SER A 27 13.23 0.94 27.55
CA SER A 27 11.85 0.77 27.07
C SER A 27 11.76 0.76 25.54
N CYS A 28 12.71 0.12 24.87
CA CYS A 28 12.49 -0.45 23.55
C CYS A 28 12.46 -1.96 23.77
N ASP A 29 11.32 -2.44 24.22
CA ASP A 29 11.00 -3.86 24.15
C ASP A 29 10.54 -4.13 22.70
N ASP A 30 11.53 -4.26 21.81
CA ASP A 30 11.34 -5.03 20.59
C ASP A 30 11.23 -6.49 21.04
N THR A 31 10.08 -6.83 21.62
CA THR A 31 9.65 -8.21 21.66
C THR A 31 9.40 -8.58 20.19
N GLU A 32 10.47 -8.91 19.47
CA GLU A 32 10.37 -9.86 18.39
C GLU A 32 9.86 -11.17 19.01
N THR A 33 8.54 -11.24 19.19
CA THR A 33 7.90 -12.53 19.36
C THR A 33 8.28 -13.30 18.11
N THR A 34 9.15 -14.26 18.28
CA THR A 34 9.50 -15.28 17.29
C THR A 34 8.29 -16.18 17.10
N ASP A 35 7.17 -15.56 16.72
CA ASP A 35 5.96 -16.24 16.33
C ASP A 35 6.20 -16.69 14.88
N SER A 36 6.40 -17.99 14.71
CA SER A 36 6.60 -18.63 13.40
C SER A 36 5.39 -18.46 12.46
N THR A 37 4.38 -17.72 12.89
CA THR A 37 3.16 -17.35 12.15
C THR A 37 3.02 -15.85 12.02
N LYS A 38 4.06 -15.17 11.53
CA LYS A 38 3.94 -13.75 11.18
C LYS A 38 2.76 -13.60 10.22
N PHE A 39 1.75 -12.82 10.64
CA PHE A 39 0.60 -12.52 9.80
C PHE A 39 1.06 -11.79 8.53
N THR A 40 0.64 -12.28 7.40
CA THR A 40 0.92 -11.67 6.09
C THR A 40 -0.31 -11.75 5.21
N ILE A 41 -0.51 -10.72 4.39
CA ILE A 41 -1.52 -10.71 3.33
C ILE A 41 -0.85 -10.53 1.98
N PHE A 42 -1.51 -10.99 0.93
CA PHE A 42 -1.08 -10.85 -0.44
C PHE A 42 -2.28 -10.51 -1.34
N TYR A 43 -2.16 -9.43 -2.10
CA TYR A 43 -3.12 -9.04 -3.14
C TYR A 43 -2.54 -9.34 -4.53
N SER A 44 -3.40 -9.77 -5.44
CA SER A 44 -3.07 -9.68 -6.86
C SER A 44 -3.15 -8.22 -7.29
N GLY A 45 -2.14 -7.71 -8.00
CA GLY A 45 -2.21 -6.41 -8.63
C GLY A 45 -3.16 -6.40 -9.83
N MET A 46 -3.32 -5.23 -10.45
CA MET A 46 -4.09 -5.08 -11.68
C MET A 46 -3.28 -4.32 -12.71
N THR A 47 -3.24 -4.85 -13.93
CA THR A 47 -2.65 -4.20 -15.11
C THR A 47 -3.74 -3.95 -16.15
N ASP A 48 -3.43 -3.11 -17.14
CA ASP A 48 -4.27 -2.89 -18.32
C ASP A 48 -5.67 -2.31 -18.04
N ILE A 49 -5.84 -1.59 -16.94
CA ILE A 49 -7.05 -0.80 -16.70
C ILE A 49 -6.87 0.59 -17.33
N GLY A 50 -7.92 1.13 -17.93
CA GLY A 50 -7.90 2.42 -18.61
C GLY A 50 -9.06 3.34 -18.23
N PRO A 51 -9.08 4.57 -18.75
CA PRO A 51 -10.17 5.54 -18.52
C PRO A 51 -11.54 4.97 -18.87
N SER A 52 -12.53 5.27 -18.05
CA SER A 52 -13.91 4.80 -18.18
C SER A 52 -14.10 3.28 -18.04
N MET A 53 -13.08 2.57 -17.58
CA MET A 53 -13.19 1.17 -17.18
C MET A 53 -13.46 1.09 -15.67
N SER A 54 -14.12 0.02 -15.24
CA SER A 54 -14.18 -0.38 -13.84
C SER A 54 -13.35 -1.64 -13.64
N GLY A 55 -12.79 -1.79 -12.45
CA GLY A 55 -11.97 -2.95 -12.11
C GLY A 55 -12.30 -3.48 -10.73
N ARG A 56 -11.90 -4.73 -10.49
CA ARG A 56 -12.04 -5.41 -9.22
C ARG A 56 -10.80 -6.21 -8.91
N ILE A 57 -10.30 -6.08 -7.68
CA ILE A 57 -9.21 -6.89 -7.16
C ILE A 57 -9.80 -7.79 -6.08
N SER A 58 -9.63 -9.08 -6.21
CA SER A 58 -10.16 -10.07 -5.27
C SER A 58 -9.62 -9.86 -3.87
N SER A 59 -10.37 -10.32 -2.89
CA SER A 59 -9.94 -10.40 -1.49
C SER A 59 -8.54 -11.01 -1.38
N PRO A 60 -7.72 -10.55 -0.43
CA PRO A 60 -6.35 -11.02 -0.30
C PRO A 60 -6.29 -12.48 0.14
N THR A 61 -5.24 -13.16 -0.28
CA THR A 61 -4.81 -14.38 0.41
C THR A 61 -3.99 -14.01 1.64
N TYR A 62 -4.06 -14.79 2.71
CA TYR A 62 -3.37 -14.48 3.95
C TYR A 62 -2.81 -15.73 4.63
N LYS A 63 -1.81 -15.52 5.48
CA LYS A 63 -1.27 -16.52 6.39
C LYS A 63 -1.47 -16.01 7.82
N GLY A 64 -2.04 -16.82 8.69
CA GLY A 64 -2.36 -16.48 10.08
C GLY A 64 -3.87 -16.44 10.32
N ASN A 65 -4.30 -15.65 11.28
CA ASN A 65 -5.74 -15.51 11.63
C ASN A 65 -6.49 -14.75 10.54
N THR A 66 -7.79 -15.03 10.40
CA THR A 66 -8.66 -14.34 9.45
C THR A 66 -8.66 -12.83 9.71
N PRO A 67 -8.32 -12.01 8.71
CA PRO A 67 -8.35 -10.56 8.82
C PRO A 67 -9.76 -9.99 8.67
N SER A 68 -10.00 -8.83 9.26
CA SER A 68 -11.20 -8.00 9.15
C SER A 68 -10.84 -6.51 9.20
N ASP A 69 -11.86 -5.65 9.11
CA ASP A 69 -11.69 -4.19 9.24
C ASP A 69 -10.66 -3.61 8.28
N PHE A 70 -10.74 -4.07 7.03
CA PHE A 70 -9.86 -3.57 5.98
C PHE A 70 -10.14 -2.11 5.65
N ALA A 71 -9.06 -1.33 5.49
CA ALA A 71 -9.14 0.06 5.06
C ALA A 71 -7.98 0.44 4.16
N ILE A 72 -8.23 1.30 3.19
CA ILE A 72 -7.15 1.95 2.41
C ILE A 72 -6.62 3.10 3.24
N THR A 73 -5.36 3.04 3.66
CA THR A 73 -4.72 4.08 4.48
C THR A 73 -4.03 5.15 3.64
N LYS A 74 -3.55 4.77 2.47
CA LYS A 74 -2.86 5.68 1.56
C LYS A 74 -2.97 5.20 0.13
N VAL A 75 -3.09 6.17 -0.80
CA VAL A 75 -2.94 5.94 -2.23
C VAL A 75 -1.84 6.85 -2.76
N THR A 76 -0.96 6.32 -3.59
CA THR A 76 0.05 7.12 -4.30
C THR A 76 -0.04 6.89 -5.80
N LEU A 77 0.28 7.93 -6.58
CA LEU A 77 0.47 7.89 -8.02
C LEU A 77 1.89 8.36 -8.33
N LYS A 78 2.69 7.52 -8.96
CA LYS A 78 4.10 7.82 -9.28
C LYS A 78 4.92 8.28 -8.07
N GLY A 79 4.57 7.81 -6.86
CA GLY A 79 5.22 8.19 -5.61
C GLY A 79 4.63 9.38 -4.87
N GLU A 80 3.78 10.19 -5.52
CA GLU A 80 3.10 11.33 -4.92
C GLU A 80 1.74 10.93 -4.33
N ALA A 81 1.29 11.62 -3.28
CA ALA A 81 0.00 11.35 -2.67
C ALA A 81 -1.15 11.60 -3.65
N TYR A 82 -2.07 10.64 -3.74
CA TYR A 82 -3.26 10.74 -4.56
C TYR A 82 -4.50 10.83 -3.66
N SER A 83 -5.35 11.83 -3.87
CA SER A 83 -6.53 12.15 -3.04
C SER A 83 -7.87 11.85 -3.73
N GLY A 84 -7.88 11.15 -4.85
CA GLY A 84 -9.13 10.76 -5.52
C GLY A 84 -9.85 9.62 -4.80
N ASP A 85 -11.14 9.47 -5.07
CA ASP A 85 -12.07 8.54 -4.43
C ASP A 85 -12.39 7.30 -5.28
N CYS A 86 -11.58 7.04 -6.30
CA CYS A 86 -11.83 5.95 -7.25
C CYS A 86 -11.57 4.54 -6.71
N PHE A 87 -10.91 4.42 -5.56
CA PHE A 87 -10.62 3.14 -4.91
C PHE A 87 -11.46 2.97 -3.65
N THR A 88 -12.20 1.87 -3.57
CA THR A 88 -12.95 1.49 -2.37
C THR A 88 -12.58 0.08 -1.96
N ILE A 89 -12.60 -0.22 -0.67
CA ILE A 89 -12.31 -1.54 -0.11
C ILE A 89 -13.48 -2.00 0.75
N ASP A 90 -13.85 -3.27 0.63
CA ASP A 90 -14.81 -3.87 1.54
C ASP A 90 -14.13 -4.15 2.89
N PRO A 91 -14.64 -3.62 4.00
CA PRO A 91 -14.01 -3.80 5.31
C PRO A 91 -14.06 -5.24 5.83
N ASN A 92 -14.95 -6.08 5.32
CA ASN A 92 -15.11 -7.44 5.81
C ASN A 92 -14.12 -8.42 5.18
N ASP A 93 -13.92 -8.32 3.87
CA ASP A 93 -13.15 -9.30 3.11
C ASP A 93 -11.95 -8.72 2.34
N GLY A 94 -11.79 -7.39 2.39
CA GLY A 94 -10.68 -6.72 1.73
C GLY A 94 -10.76 -6.65 0.20
N PHE A 95 -11.93 -6.92 -0.37
CA PHE A 95 -12.16 -6.79 -1.80
C PHE A 95 -12.05 -5.33 -2.26
N ILE A 96 -11.31 -5.03 -3.31
CA ILE A 96 -11.10 -3.66 -3.80
C ILE A 96 -11.86 -3.44 -5.09
N SER A 97 -12.65 -2.37 -5.12
CA SER A 97 -13.32 -1.88 -6.32
C SER A 97 -12.66 -0.62 -6.84
N ILE A 98 -12.52 -0.55 -8.17
CA ILE A 98 -11.99 0.61 -8.89
C ILE A 98 -13.12 1.19 -9.70
N ASN A 99 -13.58 2.37 -9.31
CA ASN A 99 -14.71 3.05 -9.90
C ASN A 99 -14.31 4.45 -10.35
N SER A 100 -15.16 5.12 -11.12
CA SER A 100 -14.97 6.53 -11.51
C SER A 100 -13.61 6.82 -12.16
N THR A 101 -13.15 5.91 -13.02
CA THR A 101 -11.81 5.99 -13.63
C THR A 101 -11.70 7.04 -14.73
N LYS A 102 -12.79 7.77 -15.05
CA LYS A 102 -12.86 8.73 -16.14
C LYS A 102 -11.76 9.80 -16.07
N ASP A 103 -11.50 10.29 -14.87
CA ASP A 103 -10.58 11.41 -14.62
C ASP A 103 -9.22 10.94 -14.06
N MET A 104 -9.00 9.63 -14.01
CA MET A 104 -7.72 9.07 -13.54
C MET A 104 -6.57 9.35 -14.51
N GLN A 105 -5.43 9.67 -13.94
CA GLN A 105 -4.20 9.87 -14.70
C GLN A 105 -3.52 8.53 -15.00
N VAL A 106 -2.87 8.44 -16.14
CA VAL A 106 -2.04 7.29 -16.51
C VAL A 106 -0.84 7.18 -15.59
N GLY A 107 -0.59 5.99 -15.08
CA GLY A 107 0.55 5.70 -14.22
C GLY A 107 0.31 4.54 -13.26
N LEU A 108 1.31 4.27 -12.45
CA LEU A 108 1.28 3.24 -11.43
C LEU A 108 0.71 3.82 -10.14
N TYR A 109 -0.43 3.30 -9.73
CA TYR A 109 -1.03 3.55 -8.42
C TYR A 109 -0.58 2.48 -7.44
N LYS A 110 -0.25 2.90 -6.20
CA LYS A 110 0.07 1.98 -5.12
C LYS A 110 -0.83 2.28 -3.92
N LEU A 111 -1.43 1.23 -3.38
CA LEU A 111 -2.33 1.32 -2.24
C LEU A 111 -1.66 0.69 -1.02
N SER A 112 -1.71 1.42 0.10
CA SER A 112 -1.40 0.90 1.42
C SER A 112 -2.71 0.52 2.11
N ILE A 113 -2.73 -0.65 2.75
CA ILE A 113 -3.93 -1.23 3.32
C ILE A 113 -3.66 -1.59 4.76
N SER A 114 -4.63 -1.31 5.64
CA SER A 114 -4.65 -1.80 7.01
C SER A 114 -5.74 -2.85 7.21
N CYS A 115 -5.56 -3.69 8.20
CA CYS A 115 -6.56 -4.64 8.68
C CYS A 115 -6.30 -5.02 10.14
N ILE A 116 -7.27 -5.70 10.75
CA ILE A 116 -7.14 -6.31 12.07
C ILE A 116 -7.10 -7.82 11.90
N SER A 117 -6.13 -8.49 12.55
CA SER A 117 -6.04 -9.95 12.55
C SER A 117 -5.62 -10.45 13.93
N GLY A 118 -6.37 -11.40 14.50
CA GLY A 118 -6.11 -11.90 15.85
C GLY A 118 -6.13 -10.81 16.93
N GLY A 119 -6.91 -9.73 16.72
CA GLY A 119 -6.99 -8.59 17.63
C GLY A 119 -5.86 -7.56 17.49
N ASN A 120 -4.92 -7.76 16.57
CA ASN A 120 -3.82 -6.83 16.33
C ASN A 120 -4.07 -6.03 15.04
N TYR A 121 -3.66 -4.76 15.04
CA TYR A 121 -3.68 -3.88 13.88
C TYR A 121 -2.41 -4.11 13.04
N TYR A 122 -2.60 -4.22 11.73
CA TYR A 122 -1.52 -4.34 10.76
C TYR A 122 -1.68 -3.31 9.65
N GLU A 123 -0.57 -2.73 9.20
CA GLU A 123 -0.53 -1.84 8.05
C GLU A 123 0.51 -2.36 7.04
N PHE A 124 0.09 -2.51 5.80
CA PHE A 124 0.90 -2.98 4.68
C PHE A 124 1.07 -1.85 3.68
N LYS A 125 2.28 -1.33 3.56
CA LYS A 125 2.60 -0.23 2.65
C LYS A 125 2.74 -0.72 1.22
N ASP A 126 2.11 0.01 0.28
CA ASP A 126 2.24 -0.20 -1.17
C ASP A 126 1.99 -1.65 -1.61
N ILE A 127 1.08 -2.36 -0.91
CA ILE A 127 0.84 -3.79 -1.12
C ILE A 127 0.05 -4.11 -2.39
N VAL A 128 -0.71 -3.15 -2.92
CA VAL A 128 -1.48 -3.31 -4.16
C VAL A 128 -0.93 -2.35 -5.21
N GLU A 129 -0.57 -2.89 -6.36
CA GLU A 129 -0.13 -2.12 -7.52
C GLU A 129 -1.17 -2.18 -8.63
N ILE A 130 -1.57 -1.01 -9.14
CA ILE A 130 -2.56 -0.86 -10.21
C ILE A 130 -1.93 -0.01 -11.31
N ASN A 131 -1.69 -0.63 -12.46
CA ASN A 131 -1.12 0.07 -13.60
C ASN A 131 -2.23 0.58 -14.50
N PHE A 132 -2.41 1.90 -14.50
CA PHE A 132 -3.43 2.59 -15.27
C PHE A 132 -2.86 3.05 -16.60
N LEU A 133 -3.33 2.48 -17.69
CA LEU A 133 -2.81 2.69 -19.04
C LEU A 133 -3.80 3.49 -19.90
N ARG A 134 -3.25 4.26 -20.83
CA ARG A 134 -4.07 4.86 -21.88
C ARG A 134 -4.31 3.82 -22.97
N PRO A 135 -5.54 3.64 -23.46
CA PRO A 135 -5.77 2.77 -24.61
C PRO A 135 -4.89 3.21 -25.79
N SER A 136 -4.24 2.26 -26.41
CA SER A 136 -3.53 2.55 -27.67
C SER A 136 -4.53 2.98 -28.73
N PRO A 137 -4.31 4.08 -29.46
CA PRO A 137 -5.19 4.47 -30.53
C PRO A 137 -5.24 3.36 -31.58
N MET A 138 -6.45 2.89 -31.92
CA MET A 138 -6.63 2.00 -33.07
C MET A 138 -6.41 2.82 -34.33
N GLU A 139 -5.34 2.55 -35.05
CA GLU A 139 -5.09 3.14 -36.36
C GLU A 139 -5.81 2.30 -37.43
N PHE A 140 -6.92 2.84 -37.97
CA PHE A 140 -7.58 2.27 -39.12
C PHE A 140 -6.77 2.59 -40.38
N GLN A 141 -6.02 1.62 -40.90
CA GLN A 141 -5.43 1.76 -42.25
C GLN A 141 -6.43 1.25 -43.27
N TRP A 142 -6.96 2.19 -44.05
CA TRP A 142 -7.75 1.85 -45.25
C TRP A 142 -6.79 1.49 -46.39
N ASN A 143 -6.82 0.25 -46.85
CA ASN A 143 -6.02 -0.14 -48.02
C ASN A 143 -6.94 -0.27 -49.24
N PRO A 144 -6.94 0.74 -50.12
CA PRO A 144 -7.87 0.78 -51.27
C PRO A 144 -7.52 -0.19 -52.39
N THR A 145 -6.41 -0.92 -52.31
CA THR A 145 -5.88 -1.74 -53.40
C THR A 145 -6.54 -3.12 -53.56
N ASN A 146 -7.46 -3.52 -52.67
CA ASN A 146 -8.14 -4.82 -52.76
C ASN A 146 -9.64 -4.61 -53.03
N SER A 147 -9.96 -4.25 -54.28
CA SER A 147 -11.34 -4.01 -54.72
C SER A 147 -12.21 -5.27 -54.87
N LYS A 148 -11.78 -6.43 -54.38
CA LYS A 148 -12.53 -7.69 -54.49
C LYS A 148 -12.94 -8.35 -53.18
N SER A 149 -12.59 -7.77 -52.03
CA SER A 149 -13.13 -8.23 -50.75
C SER A 149 -13.19 -7.06 -49.79
N ASN A 150 -14.39 -6.68 -49.37
CA ASN A 150 -14.64 -5.70 -48.33
C ASN A 150 -14.20 -6.27 -46.96
N ILE A 151 -12.91 -6.62 -46.82
CA ILE A 151 -12.35 -7.09 -45.57
C ILE A 151 -11.60 -5.89 -44.96
N MET A 152 -12.22 -5.34 -43.94
CA MET A 152 -11.60 -4.35 -43.06
C MET A 152 -10.53 -5.09 -42.23
N ILE A 153 -9.26 -4.85 -42.53
CA ILE A 153 -8.15 -5.42 -41.75
C ILE A 153 -7.86 -4.47 -40.62
N LEU A 154 -8.19 -4.88 -39.42
CA LEU A 154 -7.82 -4.18 -38.19
C LEU A 154 -6.35 -4.50 -37.88
N LEU A 155 -5.43 -3.58 -38.17
CA LEU A 155 -4.02 -3.72 -37.75
C LEU A 155 -3.81 -3.03 -36.40
N MET A 156 -3.69 -3.84 -35.36
CA MET A 156 -3.19 -3.34 -34.07
C MET A 156 -1.67 -3.15 -34.17
N LYS A 157 -1.23 -1.90 -34.22
CA LYS A 157 0.19 -1.57 -34.10
C LYS A 157 0.50 -1.34 -32.62
N GLN A 158 1.18 -2.28 -32.00
CA GLN A 158 1.77 -2.04 -30.70
C GLN A 158 2.93 -1.04 -30.89
N VAL A 159 2.79 0.13 -30.31
CA VAL A 159 3.90 1.10 -30.22
C VAL A 159 4.73 0.70 -29.00
N LYS A 160 6.01 0.40 -29.27
CA LYS A 160 7.03 0.16 -28.25
C LYS A 160 7.35 1.43 -27.48
#